data_f25ac7cb3bf7d1a8d7b1aafaa88049c7
#
_entry.id   f25ac7cb3bf7d1a8d7b1aafaa88049c7
#
_cell.length_a   1.000
_cell.length_b   1.000
_cell.length_c   1.000
_cell.angle_alpha   90.00
_cell.angle_beta   90.00
_cell.angle_gamma   90.00
#
_symmetry.space_group_name_H-M   'P 1'
#
loop_
_entity.id
_entity.type
_entity.pdbx_description
1 polymer ?
#
loop_
_entity_poly.entity_id
_entity_poly.type
_entity_poly.pdbx_seq_one_letter_code
_entity_poly.pdbx_strand_id
1 'polypeptide(L)'
;MYDKGLSVLEQYGLEAAAVYRGRGALICDTKEGMVLIREFYGTQKRLEYQAELLSSVSKSGELLTDEILANQEGSYISLDKENVPYVVKRWYQGRECDTRSESDIYAGISAMAALHKVMQMPVQAHYVKEPLSQEFQRHNAELRKIRKFVSVKRKKNDFELQFLDSIRGYLKHGEEALKRLENSKYANLREKALEAGM
;
A
#
# COMPACT_ATOMS: atom_id res chain seq x y z
N MET A 1 29.81 -5.04 -5.25
CA MET A 1 28.79 -3.99 -5.01
C MET A 1 27.98 -4.47 -3.82
N TYR A 2 28.22 -3.92 -2.65
CA TYR A 2 27.48 -4.34 -1.44
C TYR A 2 26.02 -4.00 -1.66
N ASP A 3 25.14 -5.00 -1.54
CA ASP A 3 23.71 -4.77 -1.58
C ASP A 3 23.32 -4.04 -0.29
N LYS A 4 23.01 -2.75 -0.43
CA LYS A 4 22.53 -1.92 0.67
C LYS A 4 21.33 -2.61 1.31
N GLY A 5 21.30 -2.63 2.62
CA GLY A 5 20.25 -3.27 3.40
C GLY A 5 20.48 -4.76 3.72
N LEU A 6 21.41 -5.47 3.06
CA LEU A 6 21.65 -6.88 3.39
C LEU A 6 22.18 -7.06 4.83
N SER A 7 22.94 -6.08 5.31
CA SER A 7 23.50 -6.10 6.67
C SER A 7 22.45 -6.10 7.79
N VAL A 8 21.20 -5.72 7.49
CA VAL A 8 20.15 -5.74 8.52
C VAL A 8 19.74 -7.15 8.90
N LEU A 9 20.01 -8.18 8.07
CA LEU A 9 19.69 -9.58 8.39
C LEU A 9 20.39 -10.08 9.67
N GLU A 10 21.58 -9.54 9.97
CA GLU A 10 22.30 -9.86 11.20
C GLU A 10 21.47 -9.56 12.45
N GLN A 11 20.64 -8.48 12.40
CA GLN A 11 19.76 -8.08 13.51
C GLN A 11 18.58 -9.03 13.71
N TYR A 12 18.31 -9.91 12.72
CA TYR A 12 17.29 -10.97 12.79
C TYR A 12 17.91 -12.34 13.09
N GLY A 13 19.23 -12.43 13.19
CA GLY A 13 19.95 -13.71 13.29
C GLY A 13 19.87 -14.55 12.01
N LEU A 14 19.63 -13.91 10.86
CA LEU A 14 19.48 -14.57 9.58
C LEU A 14 20.71 -14.40 8.71
N GLU A 15 21.05 -15.45 7.97
CA GLU A 15 22.09 -15.46 6.93
C GLU A 15 21.47 -15.78 5.57
N ALA A 16 21.80 -14.95 4.57
CA ALA A 16 21.34 -15.17 3.21
C ALA A 16 22.24 -16.21 2.51
N ALA A 17 21.66 -17.31 2.06
CA ALA A 17 22.32 -18.30 1.19
C ALA A 17 22.34 -17.82 -0.28
N ALA A 18 21.27 -17.12 -0.72
CA ALA A 18 21.17 -16.51 -2.02
C ALA A 18 20.41 -15.18 -1.92
N VAL A 19 20.73 -14.23 -2.82
CA VAL A 19 20.11 -12.89 -2.85
C VAL A 19 19.66 -12.58 -4.27
N TYR A 20 18.41 -12.17 -4.40
CA TYR A 20 17.78 -11.77 -5.65
C TYR A 20 17.27 -10.34 -5.53
N ARG A 21 17.31 -9.59 -6.65
CA ARG A 21 16.68 -8.27 -6.72
C ARG A 21 15.36 -8.36 -7.44
N GLY A 22 14.32 -7.85 -6.84
CA GLY A 22 13.00 -7.79 -7.46
C GLY A 22 12.08 -6.81 -6.78
N ARG A 23 11.21 -6.16 -7.55
CA ARG A 23 10.16 -5.25 -7.06
C ARG A 23 10.67 -4.11 -6.15
N GLY A 24 11.88 -3.61 -6.39
CA GLY A 24 12.51 -2.56 -5.57
C GLY A 24 12.89 -3.03 -4.17
N ALA A 25 13.16 -4.33 -4.00
CA ALA A 25 13.55 -4.95 -2.76
C ALA A 25 14.65 -6.00 -2.99
N LEU A 26 15.27 -6.49 -1.91
CA LEU A 26 16.11 -7.67 -1.91
C LEU A 26 15.27 -8.86 -1.42
N ILE A 27 15.31 -9.95 -2.14
CA ILE A 27 14.72 -11.23 -1.74
C ILE A 27 15.85 -12.15 -1.37
N CYS A 28 15.86 -12.64 -0.15
CA CYS A 28 16.93 -13.46 0.40
C CYS A 28 16.39 -14.86 0.72
N ASP A 29 17.11 -15.86 0.25
CA ASP A 29 16.89 -17.24 0.67
C ASP A 29 17.70 -17.50 1.94
N THR A 30 17.05 -17.95 3.00
CA THR A 30 17.65 -18.23 4.30
C THR A 30 17.30 -19.63 4.77
N LYS A 31 18.01 -20.15 5.77
CA LYS A 31 17.68 -21.45 6.38
C LYS A 31 16.28 -21.49 6.99
N GLU A 32 15.72 -20.35 7.36
CA GLU A 32 14.38 -20.22 7.97
C GLU A 32 13.28 -19.91 6.94
N GLY A 33 13.62 -19.92 5.66
CA GLY A 33 12.73 -19.56 4.55
C GLY A 33 13.12 -18.27 3.86
N MET A 34 12.32 -17.89 2.88
CA MET A 34 12.59 -16.66 2.11
C MET A 34 12.13 -15.42 2.87
N VAL A 35 12.93 -14.37 2.78
CA VAL A 35 12.57 -13.05 3.31
C VAL A 35 12.80 -11.96 2.27
N LEU A 36 12.03 -10.89 2.40
CA LEU A 36 12.13 -9.69 1.58
C LEU A 36 12.59 -8.54 2.45
N ILE A 37 13.63 -7.83 2.00
CA ILE A 37 14.21 -6.65 2.67
C ILE A 37 13.88 -5.44 1.80
N ARG A 38 13.29 -4.42 2.40
CA ARG A 38 12.92 -3.19 1.70
C ARG A 38 13.18 -1.97 2.56
N GLU A 39 13.65 -0.88 1.93
CA GLU A 39 13.70 0.43 2.58
C GLU A 39 12.32 0.86 3.06
N PHE A 40 12.29 1.47 4.24
CA PHE A 40 11.05 1.87 4.90
C PHE A 40 10.87 3.40 4.84
N TYR A 41 9.72 3.81 4.31
CA TYR A 41 9.32 5.20 4.23
C TYR A 41 7.95 5.37 4.87
N GLY A 42 7.91 5.51 6.20
CA GLY A 42 6.63 5.59 6.89
C GLY A 42 6.79 5.92 8.37
N THR A 43 5.70 5.84 9.10
CA THR A 43 5.70 6.00 10.55
C THR A 43 5.73 4.65 11.26
N GLN A 44 6.47 4.57 12.35
CA GLN A 44 6.56 3.36 13.17
C GLN A 44 5.18 2.86 13.62
N LYS A 45 4.32 3.74 14.10
CA LYS A 45 2.96 3.39 14.54
C LYS A 45 2.13 2.69 13.45
N ARG A 46 2.25 3.18 12.21
CA ARG A 46 1.55 2.55 11.08
C ARG A 46 2.12 1.18 10.76
N LEU A 47 3.43 1.02 10.87
CA LEU A 47 4.09 -0.26 10.65
C LEU A 47 3.70 -1.29 11.71
N GLU A 48 3.67 -0.90 12.98
CA GLU A 48 3.25 -1.75 14.10
C GLU A 48 1.81 -2.23 13.91
N TYR A 49 0.89 -1.34 13.58
CA TYR A 49 -0.49 -1.71 13.28
C TYR A 49 -0.60 -2.66 12.08
N GLN A 50 0.19 -2.41 11.01
CA GLN A 50 0.23 -3.29 9.86
C GLN A 50 0.80 -4.66 10.21
N ALA A 51 1.83 -4.73 11.05
CA ALA A 51 2.43 -5.97 11.50
C ALA A 51 1.43 -6.81 12.33
N GLU A 52 0.71 -6.17 13.25
CA GLU A 52 -0.34 -6.80 14.04
C GLU A 52 -1.46 -7.36 13.17
N LEU A 53 -1.93 -6.57 12.20
CA LEU A 53 -2.97 -6.98 11.24
C LEU A 53 -2.53 -8.19 10.41
N LEU A 54 -1.35 -8.14 9.80
CA LEU A 54 -0.83 -9.23 8.97
C LEU A 54 -0.58 -10.50 9.79
N SER A 55 -0.08 -10.36 11.01
CA SER A 55 0.08 -11.48 11.93
C SER A 55 -1.26 -12.11 12.32
N SER A 56 -2.30 -11.31 12.54
CA SER A 56 -3.66 -11.79 12.82
C SER A 56 -4.22 -12.59 11.65
N VAL A 57 -4.01 -12.10 10.41
CA VAL A 57 -4.43 -12.81 9.19
C VAL A 57 -3.68 -14.13 9.03
N SER A 58 -2.37 -14.14 9.21
CA SER A 58 -1.55 -15.35 9.11
C SER A 58 -1.94 -16.41 10.14
N LYS A 59 -2.21 -15.99 11.37
CA LYS A 59 -2.65 -16.89 12.46
C LYS A 59 -4.02 -17.55 12.22
N SER A 60 -4.85 -16.98 11.34
CA SER A 60 -6.12 -17.63 10.96
C SER A 60 -5.91 -18.95 10.21
N GLY A 61 -4.73 -19.13 9.60
CA GLY A 61 -4.36 -20.34 8.85
C GLY A 61 -5.01 -20.44 7.46
N GLU A 62 -5.87 -19.49 7.09
CA GLU A 62 -6.55 -19.49 5.79
C GLU A 62 -5.71 -18.86 4.67
N LEU A 63 -4.82 -17.93 5.02
CA LEU A 63 -4.05 -17.15 4.05
C LEU A 63 -2.58 -17.04 4.47
N LEU A 64 -1.69 -17.12 3.49
CA LEU A 64 -0.28 -16.74 3.64
C LEU A 64 -0.15 -15.23 3.39
N THR A 65 0.51 -14.54 4.31
CA THR A 65 0.75 -13.10 4.20
C THR A 65 2.25 -12.78 4.25
N ASP A 66 2.63 -11.64 3.72
CA ASP A 66 3.97 -11.08 3.84
C ASP A 66 4.19 -10.45 5.22
N GLU A 67 4.13 -11.27 6.28
CA GLU A 67 4.30 -10.83 7.67
C GLU A 67 5.56 -10.00 7.84
N ILE A 68 5.44 -8.91 8.61
CA ILE A 68 6.58 -8.09 9.00
C ILE A 68 7.26 -8.77 10.18
N LEU A 69 8.55 -9.04 10.05
CA LEU A 69 9.34 -9.70 11.09
C LEU A 69 9.88 -8.66 12.08
N ALA A 70 9.82 -8.98 13.36
CA ALA A 70 10.54 -8.23 14.38
C ALA A 70 12.00 -8.71 14.44
N ASN A 71 12.93 -7.79 14.62
CA ASN A 71 14.34 -8.13 14.88
C ASN A 71 14.53 -8.67 16.32
N GLN A 72 15.74 -9.05 16.67
CA GLN A 72 16.06 -9.62 17.97
C GLN A 72 15.78 -8.67 19.15
N GLU A 73 15.71 -7.35 18.90
CA GLU A 73 15.34 -6.34 19.89
C GLU A 73 13.82 -6.11 19.96
N GLY A 74 13.03 -6.82 19.15
CA GLY A 74 11.58 -6.67 19.08
C GLY A 74 11.09 -5.51 18.20
N SER A 75 11.99 -4.83 17.48
CA SER A 75 11.64 -3.74 16.56
C SER A 75 11.30 -4.28 15.16
N TYR A 76 10.30 -3.67 14.51
CA TYR A 76 9.98 -3.93 13.09
C TYR A 76 10.83 -3.12 12.12
N ILE A 77 11.62 -2.16 12.61
CA ILE A 77 12.52 -1.33 11.80
C ILE A 77 13.95 -1.66 12.20
N SER A 78 14.79 -1.92 11.23
CA SER A 78 16.22 -2.13 11.40
C SER A 78 17.00 -1.12 10.56
N LEU A 79 18.06 -0.56 11.14
CA LEU A 79 18.92 0.40 10.45
C LEU A 79 20.12 -0.34 9.85
N ASP A 80 20.49 0.01 8.63
CA ASP A 80 21.74 -0.45 8.06
C ASP A 80 22.95 0.38 8.58
N LYS A 81 24.15 0.10 8.07
CA LYS A 81 25.39 0.79 8.47
C LYS A 81 25.39 2.29 8.09
N GLU A 82 24.52 2.72 7.19
CA GLU A 82 24.34 4.11 6.75
C GLU A 82 23.15 4.79 7.46
N ASN A 83 22.55 4.17 8.49
CA ASN A 83 21.35 4.59 9.20
C ASN A 83 20.09 4.68 8.29
N VAL A 84 20.05 3.93 7.21
CA VAL A 84 18.86 3.82 6.37
C VAL A 84 17.90 2.80 7.01
N PRO A 85 16.62 3.14 7.19
CA PRO A 85 15.65 2.24 7.78
C PRO A 85 15.15 1.19 6.79
N TYR A 86 15.11 -0.05 7.24
CA TYR A 86 14.61 -1.21 6.50
C TYR A 86 13.57 -1.96 7.31
N VAL A 87 12.68 -2.63 6.58
CA VAL A 87 11.76 -3.66 7.11
C VAL A 87 12.10 -4.99 6.46
N VAL A 88 11.98 -6.06 7.23
CA VAL A 88 12.13 -7.44 6.76
C VAL A 88 10.76 -8.11 6.85
N LYS A 89 10.37 -8.80 5.78
CA LYS A 89 9.08 -9.47 5.67
C LYS A 89 9.28 -10.93 5.27
N ARG A 90 8.36 -11.81 5.64
CA ARG A 90 8.28 -13.14 5.04
C ARG A 90 8.03 -13.04 3.54
N TRP A 91 8.63 -13.92 2.80
CA TRP A 91 8.42 -14.02 1.37
C TRP A 91 8.11 -15.47 0.98
N TYR A 92 7.32 -15.63 -0.04
CA TYR A 92 6.91 -16.94 -0.54
C TYR A 92 7.22 -17.06 -2.01
N GLN A 93 7.73 -18.23 -2.41
CA GLN A 93 7.88 -18.53 -3.82
C GLN A 93 6.51 -18.76 -4.45
N GLY A 94 6.30 -18.18 -5.61
CA GLY A 94 5.05 -18.31 -6.34
C GLY A 94 5.08 -17.53 -7.65
N ARG A 95 4.04 -17.71 -8.46
CA ARG A 95 3.79 -16.93 -9.65
C ARG A 95 2.76 -15.82 -9.37
N GLU A 96 2.79 -14.79 -10.17
CA GLU A 96 1.74 -13.78 -10.16
C GLU A 96 0.44 -14.34 -10.74
N CYS A 97 -0.68 -13.80 -10.28
CA CYS A 97 -2.00 -14.08 -10.82
C CYS A 97 -2.06 -13.64 -12.29
N ASP A 98 -2.47 -14.54 -13.17
CA ASP A 98 -2.73 -14.21 -14.58
C ASP A 98 -4.17 -13.70 -14.71
N THR A 99 -4.32 -12.41 -15.01
CA THR A 99 -5.62 -11.75 -15.19
C THR A 99 -6.40 -12.24 -16.40
N ARG A 100 -5.82 -13.09 -17.26
CA ARG A 100 -6.48 -13.77 -18.38
C ARG A 100 -6.92 -15.19 -18.01
N SER A 101 -6.50 -15.71 -16.89
CA SER A 101 -6.89 -17.02 -16.38
C SER A 101 -8.13 -16.89 -15.50
N GLU A 102 -9.24 -17.49 -15.93
CA GLU A 102 -10.48 -17.50 -15.16
C GLU A 102 -10.28 -18.14 -13.77
N SER A 103 -9.53 -19.23 -13.68
CA SER A 103 -9.21 -19.90 -12.41
C SER A 103 -8.43 -19.00 -11.46
N ASP A 104 -7.49 -18.19 -11.97
CA ASP A 104 -6.70 -17.27 -11.16
C ASP A 104 -7.56 -16.10 -10.65
N ILE A 105 -8.49 -15.62 -11.49
CA ILE A 105 -9.44 -14.57 -11.09
C ILE A 105 -10.33 -15.07 -9.95
N TYR A 106 -10.90 -16.28 -10.09
CA TYR A 106 -11.72 -16.88 -9.01
C TYR A 106 -10.91 -17.11 -7.74
N ALA A 107 -9.68 -17.62 -7.85
CA ALA A 107 -8.80 -17.80 -6.68
C ALA A 107 -8.48 -16.46 -5.99
N GLY A 108 -8.20 -15.42 -6.78
CA GLY A 108 -7.95 -14.08 -6.25
C GLY A 108 -9.15 -13.48 -5.53
N ILE A 109 -10.36 -13.59 -6.11
CA ILE A 109 -11.62 -13.12 -5.48
C ILE A 109 -11.89 -13.90 -4.20
N SER A 110 -11.69 -15.22 -4.21
CA SER A 110 -11.88 -16.07 -3.02
C SER A 110 -10.91 -15.71 -1.90
N ALA A 111 -9.64 -15.46 -2.24
CA ALA A 111 -8.64 -15.01 -1.28
C ALA A 111 -8.99 -13.63 -0.68
N MET A 112 -9.49 -12.69 -1.50
CA MET A 112 -9.98 -11.39 -1.01
C MET A 112 -11.18 -11.54 -0.08
N ALA A 113 -12.13 -12.42 -0.40
CA ALA A 113 -13.29 -12.69 0.44
C ALA A 113 -12.89 -13.30 1.78
N ALA A 114 -11.93 -14.24 1.80
CA ALA A 114 -11.36 -14.83 3.01
C ALA A 114 -10.64 -13.76 3.85
N LEU A 115 -9.82 -12.92 3.18
CA LEU A 115 -9.12 -11.81 3.83
C LEU A 115 -10.09 -10.86 4.54
N HIS A 116 -11.17 -10.45 3.89
CA HIS A 116 -12.18 -9.56 4.47
C HIS A 116 -12.87 -10.14 5.69
N LYS A 117 -13.03 -11.46 5.79
CA LYS A 117 -13.58 -12.11 6.97
C LYS A 117 -12.65 -12.06 8.18
N VAL A 118 -11.35 -12.15 7.94
CA VAL A 118 -10.33 -12.19 9.00
C VAL A 118 -9.88 -10.79 9.41
N MET A 119 -9.85 -9.83 8.48
CA MET A 119 -9.43 -8.44 8.74
C MET A 119 -10.45 -7.61 9.50
N GLN A 120 -11.04 -8.18 10.59
CA GLN A 120 -11.94 -7.47 11.47
C GLN A 120 -11.18 -7.09 12.75
N MET A 121 -10.55 -5.92 12.71
CA MET A 121 -9.83 -5.35 13.86
C MET A 121 -10.47 -4.04 14.32
N PRO A 122 -10.35 -3.69 15.60
CA PRO A 122 -10.83 -2.40 16.09
C PRO A 122 -10.22 -1.25 15.29
N VAL A 123 -11.09 -0.38 14.78
CA VAL A 123 -10.67 0.77 13.99
C VAL A 123 -9.92 1.77 14.88
N GLN A 124 -8.68 2.08 14.53
CA GLN A 124 -7.93 3.14 15.18
C GLN A 124 -8.18 4.46 14.45
N ALA A 125 -8.70 5.46 15.16
CA ALA A 125 -9.15 6.73 14.58
C ALA A 125 -8.12 7.42 13.68
N HIS A 126 -6.82 7.33 14.00
CA HIS A 126 -5.74 7.95 13.22
C HIS A 126 -5.38 7.21 11.92
N TYR A 127 -5.95 6.01 11.69
CA TYR A 127 -5.80 5.27 10.42
C TYR A 127 -7.04 5.33 9.54
N VAL A 128 -8.12 5.92 10.03
CA VAL A 128 -9.31 6.14 9.23
C VAL A 128 -8.99 7.15 8.13
N LYS A 129 -9.10 6.71 6.88
CA LYS A 129 -8.94 7.62 5.74
C LYS A 129 -10.02 8.70 5.74
N GLU A 130 -9.65 9.88 5.24
CA GLU A 130 -10.64 10.91 4.95
C GLU A 130 -11.76 10.37 4.05
N PRO A 131 -12.98 10.89 4.16
CA PRO A 131 -14.06 10.51 3.26
C PRO A 131 -13.68 10.68 1.79
N LEU A 132 -14.12 9.76 0.94
CA LEU A 132 -13.87 9.81 -0.50
C LEU A 132 -14.37 11.13 -1.12
N SER A 133 -15.44 11.71 -0.58
CA SER A 133 -15.92 13.04 -1.00
C SER A 133 -14.89 14.15 -0.77
N GLN A 134 -14.20 14.15 0.35
CA GLN A 134 -13.12 15.13 0.63
C GLN A 134 -11.90 14.89 -0.27
N GLU A 135 -11.57 13.63 -0.53
CA GLU A 135 -10.50 13.29 -1.47
C GLU A 135 -10.79 13.80 -2.88
N PHE A 136 -12.02 13.57 -3.40
CA PHE A 136 -12.46 14.13 -4.68
C PHE A 136 -12.43 15.67 -4.71
N GLN A 137 -12.91 16.32 -3.64
CA GLN A 137 -12.88 17.79 -3.53
C GLN A 137 -11.45 18.30 -3.59
N ARG A 138 -10.53 17.70 -2.86
CA ARG A 138 -9.10 18.07 -2.84
C ARG A 138 -8.47 17.90 -4.22
N HIS A 139 -8.63 16.76 -4.86
CA HIS A 139 -8.04 16.50 -6.18
C HIS A 139 -8.63 17.42 -7.25
N ASN A 140 -9.94 17.68 -7.24
CA ASN A 140 -10.56 18.64 -8.14
C ASN A 140 -10.01 20.06 -7.92
N ALA A 141 -9.77 20.46 -6.67
CA ALA A 141 -9.16 21.75 -6.35
C ALA A 141 -7.70 21.83 -6.83
N GLU A 142 -6.91 20.77 -6.67
CA GLU A 142 -5.55 20.68 -7.18
C GLU A 142 -5.51 20.78 -8.72
N LEU A 143 -6.35 20.04 -9.42
CA LEU A 143 -6.45 20.11 -10.87
C LEU A 143 -6.83 21.52 -11.36
N ARG A 144 -7.73 22.21 -10.66
CA ARG A 144 -8.06 23.62 -10.98
C ARG A 144 -6.85 24.55 -10.78
N LYS A 145 -6.04 24.35 -9.72
CA LYS A 145 -4.81 25.11 -9.49
C LYS A 145 -3.80 24.87 -10.61
N ILE A 146 -3.59 23.60 -10.98
CA ILE A 146 -2.68 23.22 -12.08
C ILE A 146 -3.16 23.85 -13.40
N ARG A 147 -4.44 23.73 -13.71
CA ARG A 147 -5.03 24.35 -14.90
C ARG A 147 -4.79 25.86 -14.93
N LYS A 148 -5.03 26.55 -13.80
CA LYS A 148 -4.78 27.99 -13.68
C LYS A 148 -3.31 28.31 -13.92
N PHE A 149 -2.39 27.55 -13.29
CA PHE A 149 -0.95 27.73 -13.46
C PHE A 149 -0.53 27.56 -14.93
N VAL A 150 -0.96 26.49 -15.58
CA VAL A 150 -0.60 26.23 -16.99
C VAL A 150 -1.24 27.28 -17.92
N SER A 151 -2.48 27.72 -17.65
CA SER A 151 -3.17 28.69 -18.52
C SER A 151 -2.47 30.01 -18.62
N VAL A 152 -1.85 30.50 -17.55
CA VAL A 152 -1.16 31.81 -17.52
C VAL A 152 0.27 31.79 -18.07
N LYS A 153 0.84 30.61 -18.36
CA LYS A 153 2.18 30.46 -18.95
C LYS A 153 2.22 31.12 -20.34
N ARG A 154 3.22 31.96 -20.57
CA ARG A 154 3.40 32.66 -21.85
C ARG A 154 3.79 31.69 -22.99
N LYS A 155 4.64 30.70 -22.69
CA LYS A 155 5.01 29.60 -23.60
C LYS A 155 4.57 28.29 -23.02
N LYS A 156 3.89 27.49 -23.80
CA LYS A 156 3.39 26.16 -23.44
C LYS A 156 3.99 25.12 -24.38
N ASN A 157 4.34 23.96 -23.84
CA ASN A 157 4.70 22.80 -24.63
C ASN A 157 3.47 22.02 -25.08
N ASP A 158 3.65 21.02 -25.95
CA ASP A 158 2.53 20.23 -26.51
C ASP A 158 1.74 19.50 -25.45
N PHE A 159 2.40 18.98 -24.41
CA PHE A 159 1.71 18.33 -23.28
C PHE A 159 0.79 19.33 -22.55
N GLU A 160 1.27 20.53 -22.28
CA GLU A 160 0.49 21.58 -21.58
C GLU A 160 -0.71 22.05 -22.41
N LEU A 161 -0.56 22.11 -23.75
CA LEU A 161 -1.67 22.41 -24.65
C LEU A 161 -2.72 21.30 -24.62
N GLN A 162 -2.30 20.05 -24.73
CA GLN A 162 -3.19 18.90 -24.68
C GLN A 162 -3.88 18.76 -23.31
N PHE A 163 -3.15 19.04 -22.22
CA PHE A 163 -3.71 19.12 -20.88
C PHE A 163 -4.82 20.17 -20.79
N LEU A 164 -4.61 21.37 -21.28
CA LEU A 164 -5.62 22.45 -21.23
C LEU A 164 -6.86 22.13 -22.06
N ASP A 165 -6.72 21.41 -23.15
CA ASP A 165 -7.82 20.95 -23.98
C ASP A 165 -8.68 19.91 -23.26
N SER A 166 -8.03 18.91 -22.65
CA SER A 166 -8.73 17.78 -22.01
C SER A 166 -9.25 18.07 -20.60
N ILE A 167 -8.53 18.88 -19.80
CA ILE A 167 -8.80 19.05 -18.36
C ILE A 167 -10.21 19.55 -18.03
N ARG A 168 -10.84 20.30 -18.94
CA ARG A 168 -12.21 20.81 -18.73
C ARG A 168 -13.21 19.67 -18.61
N GLY A 169 -13.08 18.64 -19.48
CA GLY A 169 -13.90 17.44 -19.42
C GLY A 169 -13.68 16.66 -18.13
N TYR A 170 -12.43 16.45 -17.75
CA TYR A 170 -12.10 15.73 -16.50
C TYR A 170 -12.62 16.43 -15.26
N LEU A 171 -12.49 17.76 -15.16
CA LEU A 171 -13.05 18.53 -14.05
C LEU A 171 -14.57 18.41 -13.97
N LYS A 172 -15.26 18.48 -15.11
CA LYS A 172 -16.71 18.27 -15.16
C LYS A 172 -17.10 16.88 -14.66
N HIS A 173 -16.43 15.83 -15.14
CA HIS A 173 -16.69 14.46 -14.67
C HIS A 173 -16.37 14.30 -13.17
N GLY A 174 -15.29 14.93 -12.68
CA GLY A 174 -14.93 14.90 -11.26
C GLY A 174 -15.99 15.60 -10.38
N GLU A 175 -16.58 16.69 -10.84
CA GLU A 175 -17.66 17.40 -10.14
C GLU A 175 -18.97 16.60 -10.16
N GLU A 176 -19.31 15.99 -11.29
CA GLU A 176 -20.48 15.10 -11.40
C GLU A 176 -20.32 13.85 -10.52
N ALA A 177 -19.14 13.24 -10.49
CA ALA A 177 -18.85 12.10 -9.62
C ALA A 177 -19.00 12.46 -8.14
N LEU A 178 -18.46 13.61 -7.72
CA LEU A 178 -18.61 14.14 -6.36
C LEU A 178 -20.08 14.34 -6.01
N LYS A 179 -20.84 14.98 -6.87
CA LYS A 179 -22.29 15.22 -6.65
C LYS A 179 -23.07 13.90 -6.53
N ARG A 180 -22.74 12.90 -7.36
CA ARG A 180 -23.35 11.55 -7.26
C ARG A 180 -23.01 10.88 -5.94
N LEU A 181 -21.75 10.99 -5.51
CA LEU A 181 -21.29 10.41 -4.25
C LEU A 181 -22.00 11.04 -3.04
N GLU A 182 -22.10 12.39 -3.02
CA GLU A 182 -22.79 13.15 -1.96
C GLU A 182 -24.30 12.83 -1.87
N ASN A 183 -24.94 12.56 -3.01
CA ASN A 183 -26.35 12.16 -3.09
C ASN A 183 -26.58 10.65 -2.89
N SER A 184 -25.51 9.87 -2.69
CA SER A 184 -25.60 8.43 -2.46
C SER A 184 -25.72 8.09 -0.99
N LYS A 185 -25.85 6.80 -0.70
CA LYS A 185 -25.82 6.27 0.68
C LYS A 185 -24.39 6.14 1.25
N TYR A 186 -23.37 6.63 0.56
CA TYR A 186 -21.96 6.44 0.92
C TYR A 186 -21.64 6.92 2.35
N ALA A 187 -22.08 8.12 2.73
CA ALA A 187 -21.80 8.65 4.07
C ALA A 187 -22.37 7.74 5.17
N ASN A 188 -23.62 7.31 5.01
CA ASN A 188 -24.28 6.40 5.96
C ASN A 188 -23.61 5.01 6.00
N LEU A 189 -23.21 4.47 4.85
CA LEU A 189 -22.50 3.19 4.78
C LEU A 189 -21.13 3.27 5.45
N ARG A 190 -20.41 4.38 5.25
CA ARG A 190 -19.13 4.63 5.88
C ARG A 190 -19.24 4.72 7.41
N GLU A 191 -20.24 5.44 7.90
CA GLU A 191 -20.51 5.55 9.34
C GLU A 191 -20.78 4.19 9.95
N LYS A 192 -21.68 3.41 9.37
CA LYS A 192 -21.96 2.04 9.81
C LYS A 192 -20.74 1.11 9.78
N ALA A 193 -19.90 1.22 8.76
CA ALA A 193 -18.66 0.44 8.68
C ALA A 193 -17.70 0.79 9.81
N LEU A 194 -17.53 2.08 10.11
CA LEU A 194 -16.70 2.53 11.23
C LEU A 194 -17.24 2.06 12.61
N GLU A 195 -18.55 2.11 12.80
CA GLU A 195 -19.21 1.59 14.02
C GLU A 195 -19.03 0.08 14.16
N ALA A 196 -19.05 -0.66 13.05
CA ALA A 196 -18.86 -2.11 13.04
C ALA A 196 -17.37 -2.54 13.12
N GLY A 197 -16.43 -1.58 13.14
CA GLY A 197 -14.99 -1.89 13.17
C GLY A 197 -14.42 -2.40 11.84
N MET A 198 -15.03 -2.00 10.72
CA MET A 198 -14.64 -2.38 9.37
C MET A 198 -13.97 -1.22 8.62
#